data_68792fb422e93dd5a162d0a47f5b34fa
#
_entry.id   68792fb422e93dd5a162d0a47f5b34fa
#
_cell.length_a   1.000
_cell.length_b   1.000
_cell.length_c   1.000
_cell.angle_alpha   90.00
_cell.angle_beta   90.00
_cell.angle_gamma   90.00
#
_symmetry.space_group_name_H-M   'P 1'
#
loop_
_entity.id
_entity.type
_entity.pdbx_description
1 polymer ?
#
loop_
_entity_poly.entity_id
_entity_poly.type
_entity_poly.pdbx_seq_one_letter_code
_entity_poly.pdbx_strand_id
1 'polypeptide(L)'
;MKKIHFKKFIPFFFLTSLFNPAYSQSINYQELFSDDWKKAQIYVKENRNWMEPVLNKNHISYPIAIAIVFPELVRYSALRDKMEITLLKTLYVNLGEDYANFSIGQFQMKPSFAEMIREQSPSVSGRRSGITFKQKPDFDDIKDFRKSIVADLEDMKSEFNYLVAFIKLCEKKYIMNRKDDVIRLKFLATAYNYGIDKSASEIESMTDKKFFNTRLFRTENYSYADVSLFWYREFTEGK
;
A
#
# COMPACT_ATOMS: atom_id res chain seq x y z
N MET A 1 16.46 26.73 -84.35
CA MET A 1 16.86 25.78 -83.30
C MET A 1 16.03 26.11 -82.04
N LYS A 2 15.02 25.31 -81.72
CA LYS A 2 14.14 25.47 -80.47
C LYS A 2 14.75 24.64 -79.38
N LYS A 3 15.10 25.26 -78.26
CA LYS A 3 15.55 24.58 -77.05
C LYS A 3 14.34 24.06 -76.29
N ILE A 4 14.26 22.73 -76.06
CA ILE A 4 13.27 22.06 -75.27
C ILE A 4 13.75 22.05 -73.82
N HIS A 5 13.00 22.68 -72.92
CA HIS A 5 13.25 22.61 -71.43
C HIS A 5 12.53 21.41 -70.86
N PHE A 6 13.30 20.44 -70.38
CA PHE A 6 12.82 19.32 -69.61
C PHE A 6 12.58 19.78 -68.14
N LYS A 7 11.31 19.85 -67.70
CA LYS A 7 10.97 20.03 -66.30
C LYS A 7 11.17 18.69 -65.62
N LYS A 8 12.14 18.63 -64.69
CA LYS A 8 12.31 17.50 -63.81
C LYS A 8 11.15 17.49 -62.78
N PHE A 9 10.29 16.46 -62.84
CA PHE A 9 9.26 16.17 -61.87
C PHE A 9 9.92 15.38 -60.75
N ILE A 10 10.01 15.95 -59.49
CA ILE A 10 10.46 15.25 -58.29
C ILE A 10 9.22 14.70 -57.62
N PRO A 11 9.03 13.38 -57.51
CA PRO A 11 7.92 12.83 -56.76
C PRO A 11 8.17 13.06 -55.24
N PHE A 12 7.30 13.83 -54.63
CA PHE A 12 7.27 14.03 -53.20
C PHE A 12 6.69 12.76 -52.55
N PHE A 13 7.58 11.91 -52.03
CA PHE A 13 7.18 10.70 -51.29
C PHE A 13 6.67 11.14 -49.90
N PHE A 14 5.35 11.13 -49.72
CA PHE A 14 4.72 11.34 -48.42
C PHE A 14 4.96 10.09 -47.59
N LEU A 15 5.97 10.14 -46.71
CA LEU A 15 6.23 9.11 -45.72
C LEU A 15 5.20 9.29 -44.60
N THR A 16 4.02 8.65 -44.71
CA THR A 16 3.08 8.53 -43.60
C THR A 16 3.66 7.60 -42.56
N SER A 17 4.33 8.19 -41.57
CA SER A 17 4.68 7.45 -40.35
C SER A 17 3.37 7.01 -39.67
N LEU A 18 3.07 5.71 -39.77
CA LEU A 18 2.06 5.05 -38.94
C LEU A 18 2.54 5.14 -37.50
N PHE A 19 2.12 6.18 -36.78
CA PHE A 19 2.16 6.20 -35.35
C PHE A 19 1.20 5.11 -34.87
N ASN A 20 1.69 3.90 -34.66
CA ASN A 20 1.04 2.95 -33.81
C ASN A 20 1.17 3.48 -32.38
N PRO A 21 0.09 3.93 -31.72
CA PRO A 21 0.16 4.14 -30.30
C PRO A 21 0.51 2.78 -29.69
N ALA A 22 1.71 2.65 -29.14
CA ALA A 22 2.04 1.51 -28.31
C ALA A 22 1.05 1.52 -27.16
N TYR A 23 0.00 0.73 -27.27
CA TYR A 23 -0.87 0.41 -26.14
C TYR A 23 0.05 -0.23 -25.09
N SER A 24 0.42 0.53 -24.09
CA SER A 24 1.03 -0.03 -22.88
C SER A 24 0.02 -1.04 -22.35
N GLN A 25 0.29 -2.33 -22.57
CA GLN A 25 -0.53 -3.39 -22.02
C GLN A 25 -0.54 -3.18 -20.49
N SER A 26 -1.68 -2.84 -19.95
CA SER A 26 -1.86 -2.74 -18.50
C SER A 26 -1.56 -4.09 -17.90
N ILE A 27 -0.66 -4.13 -16.91
CA ILE A 27 -0.28 -5.37 -16.24
C ILE A 27 -1.53 -5.96 -15.57
N ASN A 28 -1.84 -7.22 -15.90
CA ASN A 28 -2.86 -7.97 -15.21
C ASN A 28 -2.27 -8.58 -13.93
N TYR A 29 -2.41 -7.89 -12.81
CA TYR A 29 -1.86 -8.33 -11.53
C TYR A 29 -2.54 -9.59 -10.98
N GLN A 30 -3.80 -9.84 -11.33
CA GLN A 30 -4.51 -11.06 -10.94
C GLN A 30 -3.87 -12.31 -11.57
N GLU A 31 -3.56 -12.26 -12.85
CA GLU A 31 -2.86 -13.36 -13.54
C GLU A 31 -1.41 -13.48 -13.02
N LEU A 32 -0.76 -12.35 -12.83
CA LEU A 32 0.63 -12.28 -12.41
C LEU A 32 0.87 -12.93 -11.04
N PHE A 33 0.02 -12.60 -10.05
CA PHE A 33 0.13 -13.14 -8.69
C PHE A 33 -0.67 -14.42 -8.47
N SER A 34 -1.57 -14.76 -9.40
CA SER A 34 -2.28 -16.05 -9.48
C SER A 34 -2.88 -16.51 -8.14
N ASP A 35 -2.36 -17.56 -7.52
CA ASP A 35 -2.90 -18.13 -6.27
C ASP A 35 -2.77 -17.20 -5.07
N ASP A 36 -1.72 -16.38 -5.02
CA ASP A 36 -1.52 -15.41 -3.93
C ASP A 36 -2.57 -14.31 -4.01
N TRP A 37 -2.94 -13.86 -5.22
CA TRP A 37 -4.05 -12.94 -5.44
C TRP A 37 -5.40 -13.53 -4.98
N LYS A 38 -5.69 -14.77 -5.35
CA LYS A 38 -6.91 -15.47 -4.94
C LYS A 38 -7.02 -15.61 -3.42
N LYS A 39 -5.92 -15.96 -2.75
CA LYS A 39 -5.88 -16.06 -1.28
C LYS A 39 -6.16 -14.71 -0.62
N ALA A 40 -5.56 -13.63 -1.14
CA ALA A 40 -5.83 -12.28 -0.68
C ALA A 40 -7.30 -11.89 -0.86
N GLN A 41 -7.91 -12.21 -2.00
CA GLN A 41 -9.35 -11.96 -2.24
C GLN A 41 -10.24 -12.77 -1.29
N ILE A 42 -9.92 -14.04 -1.01
CA ILE A 42 -10.64 -14.88 -0.05
C ILE A 42 -10.56 -14.24 1.35
N TYR A 43 -9.36 -13.85 1.78
CA TYR A 43 -9.16 -13.18 3.07
C TYR A 43 -10.04 -11.94 3.20
N VAL A 44 -10.04 -11.07 2.19
CA VAL A 44 -10.85 -9.84 2.17
C VAL A 44 -12.35 -10.17 2.28
N LYS A 45 -12.83 -11.17 1.53
CA LYS A 45 -14.22 -11.60 1.53
C LYS A 45 -14.66 -12.15 2.89
N GLU A 46 -13.85 -13.03 3.50
CA GLU A 46 -14.16 -13.67 4.77
C GLU A 46 -14.17 -12.70 5.95
N ASN A 47 -13.36 -11.64 5.88
CA ASN A 47 -13.22 -10.67 6.96
C ASN A 47 -14.06 -9.39 6.79
N ARG A 48 -14.77 -9.23 5.67
CA ARG A 48 -15.55 -8.04 5.36
C ARG A 48 -16.57 -7.68 6.44
N ASN A 49 -17.25 -8.70 6.99
CA ASN A 49 -18.38 -8.51 7.94
C ASN A 49 -17.98 -7.69 9.17
N TRP A 50 -16.73 -7.82 9.64
CA TRP A 50 -16.26 -7.08 10.80
C TRP A 50 -15.43 -5.85 10.44
N MET A 51 -14.71 -5.87 9.28
CA MET A 51 -13.89 -4.74 8.82
C MET A 51 -14.74 -3.55 8.36
N GLU A 52 -15.75 -3.80 7.54
CA GLU A 52 -16.59 -2.75 6.94
C GLU A 52 -17.33 -1.90 7.99
N PRO A 53 -17.96 -2.46 9.04
CA PRO A 53 -18.54 -1.66 10.12
C PRO A 53 -17.54 -0.75 10.85
N VAL A 54 -16.30 -1.21 11.07
CA VAL A 54 -15.25 -0.40 11.70
C VAL A 54 -14.89 0.78 10.82
N LEU A 55 -14.74 0.56 9.52
CA LEU A 55 -14.45 1.61 8.55
C LEU A 55 -15.59 2.62 8.43
N ASN A 56 -16.83 2.14 8.31
CA ASN A 56 -18.01 3.00 8.25
C ASN A 56 -18.15 3.90 9.48
N LYS A 57 -17.90 3.37 10.68
CA LYS A 57 -17.86 4.14 11.92
C LYS A 57 -16.82 5.27 11.89
N ASN A 58 -15.75 5.07 11.14
CA ASN A 58 -14.66 6.01 10.99
C ASN A 58 -14.76 6.88 9.72
N HIS A 59 -15.86 6.77 8.96
CA HIS A 59 -16.09 7.48 7.69
C HIS A 59 -15.00 7.19 6.62
N ILE A 60 -14.49 5.96 6.61
CA ILE A 60 -13.48 5.50 5.65
C ILE A 60 -14.15 4.57 4.65
N SER A 61 -13.90 4.81 3.35
CA SER A 61 -14.35 3.95 2.27
C SER A 61 -13.70 2.55 2.37
N TYR A 62 -14.54 1.49 2.45
CA TYR A 62 -14.06 0.12 2.52
C TYR A 62 -13.13 -0.24 1.35
N PRO A 63 -13.50 -0.01 0.07
CA PRO A 63 -12.63 -0.35 -1.04
C PRO A 63 -11.29 0.42 -1.01
N ILE A 64 -11.27 1.68 -0.56
CA ILE A 64 -10.02 2.42 -0.43
C ILE A 64 -9.13 1.82 0.67
N ALA A 65 -9.70 1.56 1.85
CA ALA A 65 -8.92 1.02 2.97
C ALA A 65 -8.30 -0.36 2.64
N ILE A 66 -9.08 -1.24 2.03
CA ILE A 66 -8.58 -2.56 1.66
C ILE A 66 -7.56 -2.46 0.52
N ALA A 67 -7.79 -1.62 -0.49
CA ALA A 67 -6.86 -1.43 -1.58
C ALA A 67 -5.47 -0.96 -1.11
N ILE A 68 -5.40 -0.14 -0.04
CA ILE A 68 -4.12 0.30 0.54
C ILE A 68 -3.27 -0.90 0.99
N VAL A 69 -3.86 -1.91 1.63
CA VAL A 69 -3.14 -3.05 2.20
C VAL A 69 -3.19 -4.31 1.34
N PHE A 70 -3.94 -4.30 0.24
CA PHE A 70 -4.10 -5.47 -0.61
C PHE A 70 -2.78 -6.02 -1.18
N PRO A 71 -1.80 -5.18 -1.59
CA PRO A 71 -0.49 -5.69 -1.98
C PRO A 71 0.21 -6.49 -0.88
N GLU A 72 0.05 -6.10 0.39
CA GLU A 72 0.62 -6.84 1.51
C GLU A 72 -0.10 -8.16 1.77
N LEU A 73 -1.41 -8.24 1.56
CA LEU A 73 -2.16 -9.50 1.63
C LEU A 73 -1.66 -10.50 0.57
N VAL A 74 -1.37 -10.02 -0.64
CA VAL A 74 -0.75 -10.84 -1.69
C VAL A 74 0.65 -11.29 -1.28
N ARG A 75 1.46 -10.38 -0.73
CA ARG A 75 2.81 -10.66 -0.24
C ARG A 75 2.82 -11.63 0.92
N TYR A 76 1.93 -11.46 1.90
CA TYR A 76 1.82 -12.32 3.08
C TYR A 76 1.58 -13.79 2.71
N SER A 77 0.76 -14.06 1.72
CA SER A 77 0.49 -15.43 1.28
C SER A 77 1.73 -16.11 0.68
N ALA A 78 2.66 -15.33 0.14
CA ALA A 78 3.91 -15.80 -0.45
C ALA A 78 5.05 -16.00 0.58
N LEU A 79 4.98 -15.34 1.76
CA LEU A 79 6.01 -15.36 2.81
C LEU A 79 5.61 -16.36 3.92
N ARG A 80 6.26 -17.51 4.03
CA ARG A 80 5.86 -18.56 4.98
C ARG A 80 6.87 -18.90 6.07
N ASP A 81 7.99 -18.20 6.19
CA ASP A 81 9.01 -18.61 7.17
C ASP A 81 8.73 -18.01 8.57
N LYS A 82 8.15 -18.86 9.46
CA LYS A 82 7.75 -18.46 10.81
C LYS A 82 8.90 -18.43 11.82
N MET A 83 10.01 -19.12 11.58
CA MET A 83 11.10 -19.22 12.56
C MET A 83 11.95 -17.95 12.58
N GLU A 84 12.24 -17.39 11.42
CA GLU A 84 12.97 -16.13 11.29
C GLU A 84 12.21 -14.97 11.97
N ILE A 85 10.89 -14.92 11.79
CA ILE A 85 10.02 -13.91 12.42
C ILE A 85 10.10 -13.95 13.95
N THR A 86 10.16 -15.13 14.56
CA THR A 86 10.24 -15.26 16.03
C THR A 86 11.54 -14.68 16.58
N LEU A 87 12.66 -14.94 15.91
CA LEU A 87 13.94 -14.35 16.28
C LEU A 87 13.92 -12.83 16.15
N LEU A 88 13.40 -12.31 15.05
CA LEU A 88 13.30 -10.86 14.80
C LEU A 88 12.41 -10.15 15.83
N LYS A 89 11.30 -10.76 16.26
CA LYS A 89 10.47 -10.26 17.36
C LYS A 89 11.25 -10.15 18.66
N THR A 90 12.04 -11.17 19.00
CA THR A 90 12.87 -11.17 20.18
C THR A 90 13.93 -10.09 20.14
N LEU A 91 14.59 -9.89 18.99
CA LEU A 91 15.57 -8.83 18.79
C LEU A 91 14.93 -7.45 18.92
N TYR A 92 13.78 -7.22 18.27
CA TYR A 92 13.07 -5.94 18.38
C TYR A 92 12.65 -5.63 19.82
N VAL A 93 12.07 -6.57 20.53
CA VAL A 93 11.63 -6.37 21.92
C VAL A 93 12.78 -5.97 22.82
N ASN A 94 13.93 -6.63 22.68
CA ASN A 94 15.09 -6.39 23.55
C ASN A 94 15.95 -5.20 23.13
N LEU A 95 16.13 -4.97 21.83
CA LEU A 95 17.12 -4.03 21.30
C LEU A 95 16.50 -2.87 20.50
N GLY A 96 15.28 -3.03 19.98
CA GLY A 96 14.58 -2.01 19.21
C GLY A 96 14.69 -2.17 17.70
N GLU A 97 14.13 -1.17 16.98
CA GLU A 97 13.99 -1.20 15.53
C GLU A 97 15.32 -1.20 14.76
N ASP A 98 16.36 -0.62 15.31
CA ASP A 98 17.70 -0.60 14.71
C ASP A 98 18.28 -2.01 14.51
N TYR A 99 17.83 -2.97 15.30
CA TYR A 99 18.30 -4.37 15.27
C TYR A 99 17.35 -5.32 14.55
N ALA A 100 16.09 -4.92 14.34
CA ALA A 100 15.11 -5.78 13.68
C ALA A 100 14.07 -4.95 12.92
N ASN A 101 14.29 -4.81 11.61
CA ASN A 101 13.36 -4.13 10.71
C ASN A 101 12.61 -5.16 9.84
N PHE A 102 11.52 -5.68 10.35
CA PHE A 102 10.71 -6.73 9.74
C PHE A 102 9.22 -6.37 9.79
N SER A 103 8.40 -7.13 9.07
CA SER A 103 6.95 -6.91 9.05
C SER A 103 6.20 -8.00 9.79
N ILE A 104 5.12 -7.65 10.48
CA ILE A 104 4.25 -8.54 11.25
C ILE A 104 2.82 -8.44 10.73
N GLY A 105 2.06 -9.52 10.88
CA GLY A 105 0.62 -9.58 10.63
C GLY A 105 0.24 -9.67 9.16
N GLN A 106 -1.05 -9.64 8.93
CA GLN A 106 -1.65 -9.79 7.60
C GLN A 106 -1.34 -8.60 6.68
N PHE A 107 -1.26 -7.41 7.26
CA PHE A 107 -0.98 -6.17 6.55
C PHE A 107 0.50 -5.81 6.53
N GLN A 108 1.36 -6.73 6.99
CA GLN A 108 2.82 -6.62 6.95
C GLN A 108 3.34 -5.28 7.51
N MET A 109 2.81 -4.90 8.68
CA MET A 109 3.23 -3.66 9.34
C MET A 109 4.56 -3.84 10.08
N LYS A 110 5.43 -2.85 9.97
CA LYS A 110 6.68 -2.80 10.75
C LYS A 110 6.40 -2.34 12.17
N PRO A 111 7.10 -2.87 13.19
CA PRO A 111 6.97 -2.37 14.56
C PRO A 111 7.22 -0.86 14.68
N SER A 112 8.22 -0.31 14.00
CA SER A 112 8.49 1.13 13.98
C SER A 112 7.33 1.96 13.41
N PHE A 113 6.66 1.45 12.38
CA PHE A 113 5.45 2.08 11.85
C PHE A 113 4.33 2.09 12.91
N ALA A 114 4.13 0.98 13.62
CA ALA A 114 3.12 0.89 14.66
C ALA A 114 3.44 1.82 15.86
N GLU A 115 4.71 1.92 16.27
CA GLU A 115 5.15 2.87 17.29
C GLU A 115 4.79 4.31 16.91
N MET A 116 5.13 4.73 15.68
CA MET A 116 4.83 6.05 15.16
C MET A 116 3.31 6.33 15.10
N ILE A 117 2.51 5.34 14.63
CA ILE A 117 1.05 5.48 14.61
C ILE A 117 0.50 5.63 16.03
N ARG A 118 0.99 4.86 17.01
CA ARG A 118 0.56 5.01 18.41
C ARG A 118 0.87 6.42 18.94
N GLU A 119 2.10 6.90 18.74
CA GLU A 119 2.52 8.22 19.18
C GLU A 119 1.65 9.33 18.64
N GLN A 120 1.27 9.27 17.36
CA GLN A 120 0.44 10.28 16.71
C GLN A 120 -1.07 10.06 16.89
N SER A 121 -1.49 8.85 17.31
CA SER A 121 -2.88 8.45 17.40
C SER A 121 -3.76 9.29 18.34
N PRO A 122 -3.30 9.91 19.44
CA PRO A 122 -4.15 10.75 20.28
C PRO A 122 -4.87 11.85 19.49
N SER A 123 -4.30 12.26 18.37
CA SER A 123 -4.87 13.29 17.50
C SER A 123 -6.06 12.82 16.64
N VAL A 124 -6.27 11.51 16.50
CA VAL A 124 -7.30 10.88 15.65
C VAL A 124 -8.09 9.78 16.35
N SER A 125 -7.66 9.37 17.55
CA SER A 125 -8.31 8.37 18.40
C SER A 125 -9.41 8.98 19.29
N GLY A 126 -10.23 8.14 19.90
CA GLY A 126 -11.22 8.57 20.88
C GLY A 126 -12.50 7.73 20.84
N ARG A 127 -13.47 8.08 21.67
CA ARG A 127 -14.75 7.34 21.80
C ARG A 127 -15.51 7.19 20.47
N ARG A 128 -15.46 8.19 19.60
CA ARG A 128 -16.15 8.16 18.31
C ARG A 128 -15.52 7.16 17.35
N SER A 129 -14.18 7.12 17.27
CA SER A 129 -13.47 6.16 16.40
C SER A 129 -13.57 4.73 16.91
N GLY A 130 -13.67 4.54 18.22
CA GLY A 130 -13.55 3.23 18.87
C GLY A 130 -12.13 2.68 18.84
N ILE A 131 -11.15 3.51 18.46
CA ILE A 131 -9.73 3.16 18.42
C ILE A 131 -9.03 3.81 19.60
N THR A 132 -8.33 3.00 20.38
CA THR A 132 -7.54 3.47 21.52
C THR A 132 -6.29 2.62 21.61
N PHE A 133 -5.14 3.26 21.69
CA PHE A 133 -3.86 2.60 21.91
C PHE A 133 -3.27 3.03 23.26
N LYS A 134 -2.70 2.10 23.99
CA LYS A 134 -1.83 2.44 25.13
C LYS A 134 -0.61 3.18 24.61
N GLN A 135 -0.29 4.31 25.21
CA GLN A 135 0.85 5.14 24.85
C GLN A 135 2.13 4.65 25.53
N LYS A 136 3.29 5.04 25.02
CA LYS A 136 4.58 4.64 25.62
C LYS A 136 4.69 4.96 27.12
N PRO A 137 4.25 6.13 27.61
CA PRO A 137 4.27 6.43 29.04
C PRO A 137 3.34 5.55 29.91
N ASP A 138 2.43 4.78 29.33
CA ASP A 138 1.53 3.87 30.04
C ASP A 138 2.20 2.55 30.42
N PHE A 139 3.49 2.40 30.14
CA PHE A 139 4.30 1.21 30.40
C PHE A 139 5.47 1.52 31.32
N ASP A 140 5.77 0.64 32.24
CA ASP A 140 6.88 0.76 33.18
C ASP A 140 8.25 0.51 32.50
N ASP A 141 8.27 -0.34 31.46
CA ASP A 141 9.48 -0.71 30.71
C ASP A 141 9.23 -0.60 29.20
N ILE A 142 10.26 -0.13 28.50
CA ILE A 142 10.27 -0.05 27.02
C ILE A 142 10.07 -1.42 26.37
N LYS A 143 10.54 -2.50 26.99
CA LYS A 143 10.36 -3.86 26.47
C LYS A 143 8.89 -4.27 26.53
N ASP A 144 8.17 -3.89 27.57
CA ASP A 144 6.73 -4.20 27.69
C ASP A 144 5.92 -3.39 26.68
N PHE A 145 6.29 -2.15 26.44
CA PHE A 145 5.72 -1.37 25.34
C PHE A 145 5.94 -2.07 23.99
N ARG A 146 7.17 -2.49 23.66
CA ARG A 146 7.51 -3.20 22.42
C ARG A 146 6.81 -4.57 22.31
N LYS A 147 6.71 -5.34 23.40
CA LYS A 147 5.90 -6.57 23.44
C LYS A 147 4.45 -6.30 23.07
N SER A 148 3.88 -5.21 23.60
CA SER A 148 2.49 -4.84 23.27
C SER A 148 2.32 -4.45 21.80
N ILE A 149 3.31 -3.83 21.15
CA ILE A 149 3.31 -3.57 19.71
C ILE A 149 3.28 -4.89 18.94
N VAL A 150 4.16 -5.83 19.27
CA VAL A 150 4.19 -7.15 18.61
C VAL A 150 2.85 -7.86 18.77
N ALA A 151 2.29 -7.90 20.00
CA ALA A 151 1.02 -8.54 20.27
C ALA A 151 -0.14 -7.91 19.46
N ASP A 152 -0.18 -6.59 19.36
CA ASP A 152 -1.19 -5.89 18.56
C ASP A 152 -1.06 -6.20 17.06
N LEU A 153 0.15 -6.29 16.53
CA LEU A 153 0.37 -6.60 15.11
C LEU A 153 0.11 -8.08 14.78
N GLU A 154 0.12 -8.97 15.79
CA GLU A 154 -0.27 -10.38 15.65
C GLU A 154 -1.79 -10.59 15.79
N ASP A 155 -2.49 -9.66 16.42
CA ASP A 155 -3.95 -9.67 16.51
C ASP A 155 -4.58 -8.90 15.35
N MET A 156 -5.33 -9.61 14.52
CA MET A 156 -5.90 -9.10 13.28
C MET A 156 -6.78 -7.84 13.47
N LYS A 157 -7.52 -7.76 14.59
CA LYS A 157 -8.39 -6.60 14.85
C LYS A 157 -7.59 -5.40 15.33
N SER A 158 -6.58 -5.63 16.14
CA SER A 158 -5.65 -4.60 16.59
C SER A 158 -4.82 -4.06 15.43
N GLU A 159 -4.28 -4.93 14.57
CA GLU A 159 -3.57 -4.55 13.36
C GLU A 159 -4.46 -3.69 12.43
N PHE A 160 -5.74 -4.06 12.29
CA PHE A 160 -6.69 -3.26 11.51
C PHE A 160 -6.95 -1.87 12.09
N ASN A 161 -6.92 -1.73 13.42
CA ASN A 161 -7.01 -0.41 14.07
C ASN A 161 -5.83 0.50 13.71
N TYR A 162 -4.62 -0.06 13.53
CA TYR A 162 -3.49 0.71 13.02
C TYR A 162 -3.71 1.19 11.59
N LEU A 163 -4.31 0.38 10.72
CA LEU A 163 -4.67 0.81 9.36
C LEU A 163 -5.67 1.99 9.40
N VAL A 164 -6.71 1.88 10.23
CA VAL A 164 -7.70 2.96 10.39
C VAL A 164 -7.05 4.24 10.91
N ALA A 165 -6.19 4.13 11.93
CA ALA A 165 -5.47 5.28 12.48
C ALA A 165 -4.52 5.89 11.45
N PHE A 166 -3.79 5.08 10.68
CA PHE A 166 -2.93 5.52 9.59
C PHE A 166 -3.71 6.35 8.56
N ILE A 167 -4.85 5.85 8.06
CA ILE A 167 -5.66 6.57 7.08
C ILE A 167 -6.09 7.93 7.63
N LYS A 168 -6.59 7.97 8.87
CA LYS A 168 -7.03 9.23 9.51
C LYS A 168 -5.87 10.21 9.73
N LEU A 169 -4.70 9.72 10.10
CA LEU A 169 -3.50 10.54 10.24
C LEU A 169 -3.07 11.15 8.90
N CYS A 170 -3.05 10.34 7.84
CA CYS A 170 -2.76 10.83 6.50
C CYS A 170 -3.78 11.87 6.03
N GLU A 171 -5.07 11.61 6.20
CA GLU A 171 -6.14 12.53 5.82
C GLU A 171 -6.01 13.88 6.54
N LYS A 172 -5.66 13.85 7.83
CA LYS A 172 -5.42 15.06 8.62
C LYS A 172 -4.14 15.78 8.18
N LYS A 173 -3.04 15.05 7.99
CA LYS A 173 -1.72 15.63 7.66
C LYS A 173 -1.67 16.22 6.26
N TYR A 174 -2.29 15.55 5.26
CA TYR A 174 -2.13 15.89 3.85
C TYR A 174 -3.40 16.43 3.18
N ILE A 175 -4.48 16.62 3.95
CA ILE A 175 -5.78 17.19 3.47
C ILE A 175 -6.33 16.36 2.28
N MET A 176 -6.30 15.04 2.41
CA MET A 176 -6.66 14.10 1.32
C MET A 176 -8.17 14.01 1.03
N ASN A 177 -9.03 14.45 1.93
CA ASN A 177 -10.49 14.36 1.82
C ASN A 177 -11.10 15.17 0.65
N ARG A 178 -10.32 16.04 -0.01
CA ARG A 178 -10.72 16.82 -1.18
C ARG A 178 -10.18 16.29 -2.51
N LYS A 179 -9.43 15.20 -2.48
CA LYS A 179 -8.84 14.60 -3.68
C LYS A 179 -9.82 13.59 -4.28
N ASP A 180 -9.69 13.39 -5.59
CA ASP A 180 -10.31 12.26 -6.29
C ASP A 180 -9.88 10.92 -5.67
N ASP A 181 -10.77 9.92 -5.66
CA ASP A 181 -10.55 8.62 -5.01
C ASP A 181 -9.32 7.88 -5.56
N VAL A 182 -9.04 7.99 -6.84
CA VAL A 182 -7.85 7.36 -7.45
C VAL A 182 -6.57 8.05 -6.98
N ILE A 183 -6.56 9.38 -6.98
CA ILE A 183 -5.42 10.18 -6.51
C ILE A 183 -5.19 9.92 -5.02
N ARG A 184 -6.27 9.94 -4.24
CA ARG A 184 -6.25 9.66 -2.81
C ARG A 184 -5.73 8.26 -2.51
N LEU A 185 -6.25 7.24 -3.20
CA LEU A 185 -5.80 5.87 -3.04
C LEU A 185 -4.32 5.71 -3.36
N LYS A 186 -3.86 6.18 -4.53
CA LYS A 186 -2.46 6.07 -4.93
C LYS A 186 -1.53 6.73 -3.91
N PHE A 187 -1.90 7.91 -3.41
CA PHE A 187 -1.14 8.61 -2.38
C PHE A 187 -1.09 7.80 -1.06
N LEU A 188 -2.24 7.34 -0.56
CA LEU A 188 -2.32 6.58 0.70
C LEU A 188 -1.58 5.25 0.60
N ALA A 189 -1.70 4.54 -0.50
CA ALA A 189 -0.99 3.28 -0.74
C ALA A 189 0.54 3.51 -0.77
N THR A 190 0.98 4.59 -1.43
CA THR A 190 2.40 4.96 -1.44
C THR A 190 2.89 5.36 -0.05
N ALA A 191 2.14 6.17 0.69
CA ALA A 191 2.48 6.57 2.06
C ALA A 191 2.56 5.37 3.01
N TYR A 192 1.70 4.36 2.83
CA TYR A 192 1.73 3.13 3.61
C TYR A 192 3.02 2.33 3.40
N ASN A 193 3.43 2.17 2.15
CA ASN A 193 4.60 1.37 1.81
C ASN A 193 5.94 2.13 1.93
N TYR A 194 5.96 3.43 1.67
CA TYR A 194 7.16 4.27 1.67
C TYR A 194 7.41 4.97 3.01
N GLY A 195 6.37 5.46 3.67
CA GLY A 195 6.42 6.10 4.99
C GLY A 195 5.50 7.32 5.10
N ILE A 196 4.72 7.35 6.17
CA ILE A 196 3.84 8.49 6.52
C ILE A 196 4.63 9.69 7.08
N ASP A 197 5.87 9.48 7.52
CA ASP A 197 6.76 10.54 8.03
C ASP A 197 7.26 11.48 6.93
N LYS A 198 7.23 11.06 5.67
CA LYS A 198 7.72 11.80 4.50
C LYS A 198 6.85 13.01 4.18
N SER A 199 7.39 13.94 3.41
CA SER A 199 6.62 15.06 2.85
C SER A 199 5.65 14.59 1.76
N ALA A 200 4.61 15.38 1.47
CA ALA A 200 3.67 15.06 0.40
C ALA A 200 4.38 14.90 -0.96
N SER A 201 5.33 15.78 -1.27
CA SER A 201 6.07 15.74 -2.53
C SER A 201 6.97 14.50 -2.66
N GLU A 202 7.59 14.04 -1.57
CA GLU A 202 8.35 12.79 -1.56
C GLU A 202 7.45 11.59 -1.83
N ILE A 203 6.29 11.51 -1.14
CA ILE A 203 5.31 10.44 -1.35
C ILE A 203 4.82 10.44 -2.80
N GLU A 204 4.43 11.62 -3.33
CA GLU A 204 3.96 11.75 -4.71
C GLU A 204 5.03 11.33 -5.72
N SER A 205 6.30 11.66 -5.49
CA SER A 205 7.42 11.27 -6.35
C SER A 205 7.67 9.75 -6.42
N MET A 206 7.21 9.02 -5.39
CA MET A 206 7.38 7.58 -5.26
C MET A 206 6.19 6.77 -5.78
N THR A 207 5.06 7.42 -6.10
CA THR A 207 3.80 6.76 -6.43
C THR A 207 3.92 5.74 -7.57
N ASP A 208 4.66 6.09 -8.63
CA ASP A 208 4.83 5.21 -9.80
C ASP A 208 6.14 4.42 -9.77
N LYS A 209 6.92 4.51 -8.68
CA LYS A 209 8.19 3.79 -8.56
C LYS A 209 7.97 2.31 -8.29
N LYS A 210 8.73 1.48 -9.02
CA LYS A 210 8.69 0.02 -8.92
C LYS A 210 9.71 -0.47 -7.90
N PHE A 211 9.34 -0.60 -6.65
CA PHE A 211 10.18 -1.15 -5.57
C PHE A 211 9.47 -2.19 -4.71
N PHE A 212 8.20 -2.48 -4.98
CA PHE A 212 7.46 -3.52 -4.29
C PHE A 212 7.71 -4.89 -4.92
N ASN A 213 8.07 -5.86 -4.09
CA ASN A 213 8.32 -7.24 -4.48
C ASN A 213 7.55 -8.21 -3.57
N THR A 214 6.91 -9.22 -4.15
CA THR A 214 6.08 -10.19 -3.42
C THR A 214 6.80 -11.51 -3.09
N ARG A 215 7.98 -11.79 -3.67
CA ARG A 215 8.71 -13.06 -3.48
C ARG A 215 10.19 -12.83 -3.26
N LEU A 216 10.76 -13.60 -2.32
CA LEU A 216 12.20 -13.60 -2.02
C LEU A 216 13.12 -13.89 -3.23
N PHE A 217 12.60 -14.58 -4.27
CA PHE A 217 13.38 -15.01 -5.43
C PHE A 217 12.92 -14.40 -6.77
N ARG A 218 11.97 -13.45 -6.78
CA ARG A 218 11.62 -12.71 -7.99
C ARG A 218 12.38 -11.40 -8.05
N THR A 219 13.03 -11.16 -9.18
CA THR A 219 13.77 -9.91 -9.47
C THR A 219 12.86 -8.77 -9.94
N GLU A 220 11.60 -9.06 -10.23
CA GLU A 220 10.66 -8.07 -10.75
C GLU A 220 10.05 -7.26 -9.61
N ASN A 221 10.13 -5.94 -9.76
CA ASN A 221 9.52 -4.99 -8.86
C ASN A 221 8.31 -4.31 -9.53
N TYR A 222 7.30 -4.00 -8.72
CA TYR A 222 6.04 -3.38 -9.14
C TYR A 222 5.82 -2.06 -8.41
N SER A 223 4.97 -1.18 -8.95
CA SER A 223 4.46 -0.05 -8.20
C SER A 223 3.44 -0.56 -7.19
N TYR A 224 3.64 -0.23 -5.92
CA TYR A 224 2.70 -0.58 -4.86
C TYR A 224 1.31 0.04 -5.12
N ALA A 225 1.32 1.33 -5.49
CA ALA A 225 0.09 2.06 -5.79
C ALA A 225 -0.67 1.51 -7.00
N ASP A 226 0.03 0.97 -8.01
CA ASP A 226 -0.64 0.39 -9.18
C ASP A 226 -1.30 -0.96 -8.86
N VAL A 227 -0.67 -1.80 -8.03
CA VAL A 227 -1.29 -3.03 -7.52
C VAL A 227 -2.56 -2.71 -6.71
N SER A 228 -2.48 -1.70 -5.82
CA SER A 228 -3.61 -1.20 -5.04
C SER A 228 -4.75 -0.69 -5.92
N LEU A 229 -4.43 0.12 -6.92
CA LEU A 229 -5.40 0.68 -7.86
C LEU A 229 -6.07 -0.39 -8.74
N PHE A 230 -5.29 -1.39 -9.16
CA PHE A 230 -5.84 -2.50 -9.95
C PHE A 230 -6.91 -3.24 -9.16
N TRP A 231 -6.63 -3.63 -7.92
CA TRP A 231 -7.64 -4.28 -7.06
C TRP A 231 -8.85 -3.39 -6.80
N TYR A 232 -8.63 -2.09 -6.53
CA TYR A 232 -9.71 -1.13 -6.30
C TYR A 232 -10.68 -1.08 -7.49
N ARG A 233 -10.17 -1.01 -8.71
CA ARG A 233 -10.98 -1.00 -9.94
C ARG A 233 -11.74 -2.31 -10.13
N GLU A 234 -11.08 -3.45 -9.99
CA GLU A 234 -11.77 -4.75 -10.06
C GLU A 234 -12.91 -4.83 -9.05
N PHE A 235 -12.69 -4.36 -7.82
CA PHE A 235 -13.71 -4.40 -6.77
C PHE A 235 -14.87 -3.44 -7.04
N THR A 236 -14.63 -2.25 -7.58
CA THR A 236 -15.65 -1.21 -7.79
C THR A 236 -16.35 -1.30 -9.14
N GLU A 237 -15.66 -1.73 -10.19
CA GLU A 237 -16.16 -1.77 -11.57
C GLU A 237 -16.70 -3.16 -11.94
N GLY A 238 -16.25 -4.21 -11.26
CA GLY A 238 -16.71 -5.59 -11.47
C GLY A 238 -18.04 -5.96 -10.77
N LYS A 239 -18.80 -4.96 -10.32
CA LYS A 239 -20.11 -5.14 -9.67
C LYS A 239 -21.26 -5.07 -10.63
#